data_8db45b28fe479bad644de0f8c7cf57fc
#
_entry.id   8db45b28fe479bad644de0f8c7cf57fc
#
_cell.length_a   1.000
_cell.length_b   1.000
_cell.length_c   1.000
_cell.angle_alpha   90.00
_cell.angle_beta   90.00
_cell.angle_gamma   90.00
#
_symmetry.space_group_name_H-M   'P 1'
#
loop_
_entity.id
_entity.type
_entity.pdbx_description
1 polymer ?
#
loop_
_entity_poly.entity_id
_entity_poly.type
_entity_poly.pdbx_seq_one_letter_code
_entity_poly.pdbx_strand_id
1 'polypeptide(L)'
;MDMMFHSLTISDADFRRLVEFIQKHYGIDLSNKRQLITSRLSQALKSRGYKDFNSFLEHLFTKQDPQDLELVLNKLTTNYTYFLRETDHFTFFQNTVLPELEQRHSRDKVLSIWSAGCSSGEEPYTLSMYLKEYFGPRSNQWDTRVLATDISQQALAKAKAAVYQPPADMPMSWLHRYFIHDPKDGTKYTVAPIIRNNVIFRTFNLMDPIRFRLKFDVIFCRNVMIYFDSSTRDALVRRFYDAMNPNAYLFISHSESLGQTPLFQMVAPAVYRKKSPPTRS
;
A
#
# COMPACT_ATOMS: atom_id res chain seq x y z
N MET A 1 -43.76 -10.86 3.94
CA MET A 1 -42.95 -12.07 4.13
C MET A 1 -41.54 -11.65 4.41
N ASP A 2 -41.28 -11.32 5.69
CA ASP A 2 -39.99 -10.80 6.15
C ASP A 2 -38.94 -11.91 6.06
N MET A 3 -38.09 -11.86 5.05
CA MET A 3 -36.86 -12.63 5.09
C MET A 3 -35.91 -11.94 6.08
N MET A 4 -36.03 -12.33 7.37
CA MET A 4 -34.99 -12.03 8.35
C MET A 4 -33.68 -12.60 7.81
N PHE A 5 -32.82 -11.73 7.33
CA PHE A 5 -31.44 -12.07 6.95
C PHE A 5 -30.67 -12.38 8.24
N HIS A 6 -30.80 -13.64 8.75
CA HIS A 6 -29.92 -14.10 9.82
C HIS A 6 -28.47 -14.01 9.31
N SER A 7 -27.71 -13.05 9.82
CA SER A 7 -26.27 -13.01 9.55
C SER A 7 -25.63 -14.28 10.11
N LEU A 8 -24.66 -14.85 9.37
CA LEU A 8 -23.87 -15.96 9.92
C LEU A 8 -23.10 -15.43 11.12
N THR A 9 -23.11 -16.18 12.21
CA THR A 9 -22.32 -15.91 13.41
C THR A 9 -21.06 -16.76 13.39
N ILE A 10 -19.92 -16.17 13.80
CA ILE A 10 -18.66 -16.90 13.93
C ILE A 10 -18.52 -17.43 15.36
N SER A 11 -18.22 -18.71 15.53
CA SER A 11 -17.93 -19.33 16.82
C SER A 11 -16.59 -18.79 17.39
N ASP A 12 -16.37 -18.97 18.70
CA ASP A 12 -15.08 -18.57 19.32
C ASP A 12 -13.91 -19.37 18.76
N ALA A 13 -14.12 -20.63 18.46
CA ALA A 13 -13.11 -21.50 17.88
C ALA A 13 -12.76 -21.04 16.45
N ASP A 14 -13.76 -20.82 15.61
CA ASP A 14 -13.57 -20.37 14.22
C ASP A 14 -12.95 -18.98 14.14
N PHE A 15 -13.37 -18.07 15.04
CA PHE A 15 -12.78 -16.74 15.12
C PHE A 15 -11.26 -16.81 15.43
N ARG A 16 -10.86 -17.59 16.44
CA ARG A 16 -9.44 -17.77 16.77
C ARG A 16 -8.66 -18.36 15.61
N ARG A 17 -9.17 -19.42 14.98
CA ARG A 17 -8.53 -20.06 13.81
C ARG A 17 -8.30 -19.06 12.65
N LEU A 18 -9.31 -18.25 12.33
CA LEU A 18 -9.19 -17.24 11.28
C LEU A 18 -8.20 -16.16 11.64
N VAL A 19 -8.24 -15.63 12.87
CA VAL A 19 -7.31 -14.59 13.34
C VAL A 19 -5.87 -15.09 13.31
N GLU A 20 -5.60 -16.29 13.86
CA GLU A 20 -4.28 -16.90 13.85
C GLU A 20 -3.75 -17.11 12.42
N PHE A 21 -4.62 -17.59 11.52
CA PHE A 21 -4.25 -17.76 10.11
C PHE A 21 -3.87 -16.44 9.45
N ILE A 22 -4.70 -15.41 9.60
CA ILE A 22 -4.46 -14.10 9.00
C ILE A 22 -3.23 -13.43 9.59
N GLN A 23 -3.04 -13.49 10.90
CA GLN A 23 -1.86 -12.93 11.55
C GLN A 23 -0.58 -13.63 11.10
N LYS A 24 -0.58 -14.96 11.08
CA LYS A 24 0.60 -15.75 10.68
C LYS A 24 1.03 -15.50 9.23
N HIS A 25 0.07 -15.42 8.31
CA HIS A 25 0.36 -15.35 6.88
C HIS A 25 0.40 -13.93 6.31
N TYR A 26 -0.29 -12.98 6.95
CA TYR A 26 -0.47 -11.60 6.45
C TYR A 26 -0.08 -10.53 7.46
N GLY A 27 0.28 -10.91 8.69
CA GLY A 27 0.69 -10.00 9.74
C GLY A 27 -0.44 -9.15 10.34
N ILE A 28 -1.67 -9.27 9.84
CA ILE A 28 -2.79 -8.41 10.22
C ILE A 28 -3.37 -8.89 11.55
N ASP A 29 -3.35 -8.03 12.56
CA ASP A 29 -3.96 -8.29 13.85
C ASP A 29 -5.47 -7.98 13.83
N LEU A 30 -6.26 -9.03 13.91
CA LEU A 30 -7.71 -9.00 13.95
C LEU A 30 -8.28 -9.48 15.30
N SER A 31 -7.46 -9.62 16.33
CA SER A 31 -7.82 -10.20 17.64
C SER A 31 -9.03 -9.53 18.29
N ASN A 32 -9.21 -8.22 18.09
CA ASN A 32 -10.30 -7.43 18.62
C ASN A 32 -11.36 -7.04 17.56
N LYS A 33 -11.42 -7.73 16.41
CA LYS A 33 -12.24 -7.34 15.26
C LYS A 33 -13.36 -8.32 14.90
N ARG A 34 -13.89 -9.08 15.89
CA ARG A 34 -14.92 -10.08 15.68
C ARG A 34 -16.15 -9.55 14.94
N GLN A 35 -16.69 -8.41 15.38
CA GLN A 35 -17.87 -7.81 14.74
C GLN A 35 -17.61 -7.41 13.30
N LEU A 36 -16.43 -6.86 13.02
CA LEU A 36 -15.99 -6.49 11.67
C LEU A 36 -15.88 -7.73 10.78
N ILE A 37 -15.28 -8.82 11.26
CA ILE A 37 -15.17 -10.10 10.54
C ILE A 37 -16.56 -10.63 10.22
N THR A 38 -17.40 -10.75 11.24
CA THR A 38 -18.76 -11.26 11.08
C THR A 38 -19.56 -10.44 10.07
N SER A 39 -19.59 -9.11 10.22
CA SER A 39 -20.38 -8.24 9.34
C SER A 39 -19.88 -8.25 7.90
N ARG A 40 -18.57 -8.24 7.68
CA ARG A 40 -17.99 -8.14 6.32
C ARG A 40 -17.99 -9.48 5.57
N LEU A 41 -17.84 -10.61 6.27
CA LEU A 41 -17.76 -11.93 5.64
C LEU A 41 -19.13 -12.62 5.52
N SER A 42 -20.06 -12.45 6.47
CA SER A 42 -21.33 -13.22 6.49
C SER A 42 -22.09 -13.19 5.17
N GLN A 43 -22.27 -12.00 4.58
CA GLN A 43 -22.98 -11.86 3.31
C GLN A 43 -22.22 -12.53 2.16
N ALA A 44 -20.90 -12.35 2.13
CA ALA A 44 -20.06 -12.90 1.09
C ALA A 44 -19.99 -14.45 1.14
N LEU A 45 -19.96 -15.02 2.34
CA LEU A 45 -19.99 -16.47 2.52
C LEU A 45 -21.32 -17.05 2.05
N LYS A 46 -22.45 -16.43 2.42
CA LYS A 46 -23.77 -16.83 1.93
C LYS A 46 -23.90 -16.79 0.41
N SER A 47 -23.41 -15.72 -0.22
CA SER A 47 -23.47 -15.60 -1.68
C SER A 47 -22.62 -16.65 -2.41
N ARG A 48 -21.65 -17.26 -1.72
CA ARG A 48 -20.85 -18.39 -2.21
C ARG A 48 -21.39 -19.75 -1.81
N GLY A 49 -22.53 -19.81 -1.12
CA GLY A 49 -23.21 -21.05 -0.73
C GLY A 49 -22.69 -21.71 0.54
N TYR A 50 -21.82 -21.03 1.32
CA TYR A 50 -21.41 -21.55 2.61
C TYR A 50 -22.51 -21.43 3.65
N LYS A 51 -22.74 -22.50 4.42
CA LYS A 51 -23.79 -22.57 5.44
C LYS A 51 -23.39 -21.86 6.74
N ASP A 52 -22.10 -21.89 7.08
CA ASP A 52 -21.53 -21.35 8.30
C ASP A 52 -20.04 -21.00 8.11
N PHE A 53 -19.44 -20.36 9.10
CA PHE A 53 -18.02 -20.03 9.09
C PHE A 53 -17.12 -21.26 9.13
N ASN A 54 -17.52 -22.32 9.86
CA ASN A 54 -16.71 -23.52 9.98
C ASN A 54 -16.50 -24.19 8.61
N SER A 55 -17.58 -24.40 7.84
CA SER A 55 -17.48 -25.01 6.50
C SER A 55 -16.62 -24.18 5.54
N PHE A 56 -16.69 -22.87 5.63
CA PHE A 56 -15.82 -21.98 4.87
C PHE A 56 -14.35 -22.11 5.29
N LEU A 57 -14.07 -22.08 6.60
CA LEU A 57 -12.69 -22.15 7.11
C LEU A 57 -12.06 -23.52 6.83
N GLU A 58 -12.81 -24.62 6.93
CA GLU A 58 -12.34 -25.93 6.51
C GLU A 58 -11.92 -25.93 5.02
N HIS A 59 -12.75 -25.32 4.16
CA HIS A 59 -12.42 -25.19 2.75
C HIS A 59 -11.18 -24.29 2.53
N LEU A 60 -11.15 -23.11 3.16
CA LEU A 60 -10.04 -22.17 3.07
C LEU A 60 -8.70 -22.81 3.49
N PHE A 61 -8.68 -23.54 4.62
CA PHE A 61 -7.42 -24.11 5.15
C PHE A 61 -6.98 -25.37 4.43
N THR A 62 -7.92 -26.19 3.92
CA THR A 62 -7.58 -27.46 3.25
C THR A 62 -7.34 -27.29 1.76
N LYS A 63 -8.15 -26.49 1.09
CA LYS A 63 -8.04 -26.28 -0.37
C LYS A 63 -7.12 -25.12 -0.74
N GLN A 64 -6.96 -24.15 0.17
CA GLN A 64 -6.20 -22.92 -0.07
C GLN A 64 -6.62 -22.25 -1.39
N ASP A 65 -7.92 -22.27 -1.68
CA ASP A 65 -8.47 -21.66 -2.90
C ASP A 65 -8.09 -20.19 -2.94
N PRO A 66 -7.36 -19.74 -3.99
CA PRO A 66 -6.97 -18.35 -4.14
C PRO A 66 -8.14 -17.37 -4.10
N GLN A 67 -9.33 -17.78 -4.56
CA GLN A 67 -10.52 -16.91 -4.58
C GLN A 67 -11.11 -16.71 -3.18
N ASP A 68 -11.09 -17.74 -2.32
CA ASP A 68 -11.57 -17.61 -0.93
C ASP A 68 -10.59 -16.80 -0.10
N LEU A 69 -9.30 -16.99 -0.33
CA LEU A 69 -8.25 -16.19 0.30
C LEU A 69 -8.37 -14.72 -0.11
N GLU A 70 -8.51 -14.46 -1.39
CA GLU A 70 -8.72 -13.11 -1.91
C GLU A 70 -9.98 -12.45 -1.33
N LEU A 71 -11.09 -13.21 -1.22
CA LEU A 71 -12.29 -12.71 -0.56
C LEU A 71 -12.02 -12.26 0.87
N VAL A 72 -11.33 -13.09 1.66
CA VAL A 72 -10.99 -12.78 3.05
C VAL A 72 -10.14 -11.51 3.12
N LEU A 73 -9.07 -11.44 2.35
CA LEU A 73 -8.17 -10.28 2.31
C LEU A 73 -8.91 -9.01 1.90
N ASN A 74 -9.68 -9.05 0.82
CA ASN A 74 -10.43 -7.90 0.33
C ASN A 74 -11.50 -7.40 1.31
N LYS A 75 -12.10 -8.31 2.09
CA LYS A 75 -13.12 -7.96 3.09
C LYS A 75 -12.54 -7.51 4.43
N LEU A 76 -11.37 -8.01 4.81
CA LEU A 76 -10.76 -7.72 6.11
C LEU A 76 -9.72 -6.60 6.07
N THR A 77 -9.14 -6.29 4.90
CA THR A 77 -8.32 -5.10 4.72
C THR A 77 -9.18 -3.84 4.54
N THR A 78 -8.68 -2.71 4.97
CA THR A 78 -9.30 -1.41 4.73
C THR A 78 -8.47 -0.67 3.70
N ASN A 79 -8.97 -0.63 2.46
CA ASN A 79 -8.24 -0.05 1.31
C ASN A 79 -8.59 1.44 1.11
N TYR A 80 -8.81 2.20 2.20
CA TYR A 80 -9.13 3.63 2.11
C TYR A 80 -7.89 4.45 1.78
N THR A 81 -7.90 5.09 0.63
CA THR A 81 -6.83 5.95 0.14
C THR A 81 -7.42 7.07 -0.72
N TYR A 82 -6.68 8.15 -0.94
CA TYR A 82 -7.04 9.26 -1.81
C TYR A 82 -5.79 9.98 -2.29
N PHE A 83 -5.93 10.73 -3.39
CA PHE A 83 -4.84 11.52 -3.95
C PHE A 83 -4.38 12.60 -2.96
N LEU A 84 -3.08 12.87 -2.93
CA LEU A 84 -2.46 13.89 -2.07
C LEU A 84 -2.64 13.67 -0.56
N ARG A 85 -2.97 12.46 -0.12
CA ARG A 85 -3.09 12.14 1.32
C ARG A 85 -1.79 12.46 2.04
N GLU A 86 -1.87 13.30 3.12
CA GLU A 86 -0.71 13.79 3.87
C GLU A 86 0.28 14.53 2.92
N THR A 87 -0.17 15.64 2.32
CA THR A 87 0.53 16.40 1.26
C THR A 87 1.92 16.88 1.67
N ASP A 88 2.14 17.13 2.95
CA ASP A 88 3.44 17.53 3.50
C ASP A 88 4.54 16.49 3.22
N HIS A 89 4.21 15.20 3.19
CA HIS A 89 5.14 14.14 2.78
C HIS A 89 5.61 14.31 1.34
N PHE A 90 4.71 14.61 0.43
CA PHE A 90 5.05 14.83 -0.98
C PHE A 90 5.81 16.15 -1.18
N THR A 91 5.49 17.17 -0.40
CA THR A 91 6.23 18.43 -0.38
C THR A 91 7.66 18.22 0.11
N PHE A 92 7.87 17.46 1.19
CA PHE A 92 9.21 17.09 1.67
C PHE A 92 9.95 16.22 0.65
N PHE A 93 9.25 15.26 0.03
CA PHE A 93 9.81 14.42 -1.03
C PHE A 93 10.33 15.29 -2.19
N GLN A 94 9.54 16.23 -2.69
CA GLN A 94 9.91 17.09 -3.82
C GLN A 94 11.02 18.07 -3.47
N ASN A 95 10.96 18.73 -2.30
CA ASN A 95 11.84 19.85 -1.97
C ASN A 95 13.14 19.43 -1.29
N THR A 96 13.18 18.24 -0.68
CA THR A 96 14.34 17.78 0.08
C THR A 96 14.92 16.50 -0.50
N VAL A 97 14.07 15.47 -0.70
CA VAL A 97 14.55 14.14 -1.09
C VAL A 97 14.97 14.10 -2.56
N LEU A 98 14.16 14.63 -3.48
CA LEU A 98 14.46 14.58 -4.91
C LEU A 98 15.73 15.33 -5.28
N PRO A 99 16.05 16.54 -4.77
CA PRO A 99 17.34 17.20 -5.04
C PRO A 99 18.55 16.39 -4.57
N GLU A 100 18.46 15.74 -3.38
CA GLU A 100 19.52 14.87 -2.90
C GLU A 100 19.71 13.63 -3.79
N LEU A 101 18.60 13.00 -4.20
CA LEU A 101 18.63 11.83 -5.07
C LEU A 101 19.11 12.20 -6.49
N GLU A 102 18.70 13.33 -7.04
CA GLU A 102 19.18 13.81 -8.34
C GLU A 102 20.69 13.97 -8.35
N GLN A 103 21.27 14.56 -7.30
CA GLN A 103 22.72 14.69 -7.16
C GLN A 103 23.39 13.32 -7.04
N ARG A 104 22.83 12.42 -6.19
CA ARG A 104 23.38 11.07 -5.95
C ARG A 104 23.38 10.22 -7.21
N HIS A 105 22.32 10.28 -7.99
CA HIS A 105 22.08 9.49 -9.19
C HIS A 105 22.36 10.27 -10.49
N SER A 106 23.20 11.32 -10.42
CA SER A 106 23.51 12.17 -11.58
C SER A 106 24.14 11.42 -12.77
N ARG A 107 24.76 10.26 -12.51
CA ARG A 107 25.42 9.43 -13.53
C ARG A 107 24.50 8.39 -14.14
N ASP A 108 23.81 7.59 -13.30
CA ASP A 108 22.96 6.47 -13.72
C ASP A 108 21.52 6.90 -14.03
N LYS A 109 21.07 8.02 -13.45
CA LYS A 109 19.75 8.62 -13.66
C LYS A 109 18.59 7.67 -13.37
N VAL A 110 18.76 6.78 -12.37
CA VAL A 110 17.76 5.80 -11.94
C VAL A 110 17.36 6.06 -10.50
N LEU A 111 16.07 6.29 -10.24
CA LEU A 111 15.50 6.39 -8.90
C LEU A 111 14.68 5.15 -8.59
N SER A 112 15.02 4.47 -7.50
CA SER A 112 14.29 3.28 -7.03
C SER A 112 13.29 3.67 -5.94
N ILE A 113 12.02 3.79 -6.31
CA ILE A 113 10.93 4.23 -5.44
C ILE A 113 9.90 3.12 -5.31
N TRP A 114 9.47 2.82 -4.08
CA TRP A 114 8.47 1.80 -3.78
C TRP A 114 7.32 2.37 -2.94
N SER A 115 6.11 2.21 -3.42
CA SER A 115 4.86 2.39 -2.67
C SER A 115 4.38 1.01 -2.20
N ALA A 116 4.57 0.73 -0.91
CA ALA A 116 4.31 -0.55 -0.28
C ALA A 116 2.97 -0.52 0.46
N GLY A 117 1.98 -1.26 -0.02
CA GLY A 117 0.58 -1.16 0.41
C GLY A 117 -0.14 -0.03 -0.34
N CYS A 118 -0.02 -0.03 -1.67
CA CYS A 118 -0.48 1.07 -2.54
C CYS A 118 -2.01 1.16 -2.72
N SER A 119 -2.77 0.19 -2.20
CA SER A 119 -4.22 0.13 -2.33
C SER A 119 -4.70 0.32 -3.78
N SER A 120 -5.67 1.19 -4.02
CA SER A 120 -6.23 1.50 -5.34
C SER A 120 -5.38 2.45 -6.20
N GLY A 121 -4.15 2.78 -5.80
CA GLY A 121 -3.14 3.39 -6.66
C GLY A 121 -2.98 4.91 -6.57
N GLU A 122 -3.76 5.60 -5.75
CA GLU A 122 -3.71 7.06 -5.62
C GLU A 122 -2.34 7.56 -5.15
N GLU A 123 -1.69 6.86 -4.20
CA GLU A 123 -0.35 7.22 -3.72
C GLU A 123 0.72 7.09 -4.81
N PRO A 124 0.92 5.95 -5.50
CA PRO A 124 1.95 5.85 -6.52
C PRO A 124 1.69 6.76 -7.73
N TYR A 125 0.43 7.06 -8.07
CA TYR A 125 0.13 8.06 -9.08
C TYR A 125 0.47 9.47 -8.61
N THR A 126 0.20 9.81 -7.34
CA THR A 126 0.64 11.08 -6.74
C THR A 126 2.17 11.19 -6.82
N LEU A 127 2.92 10.15 -6.44
CA LEU A 127 4.38 10.12 -6.57
C LEU A 127 4.83 10.36 -8.02
N SER A 128 4.19 9.70 -8.97
CA SER A 128 4.50 9.88 -10.40
C SER A 128 4.25 11.32 -10.87
N MET A 129 3.19 11.99 -10.39
CA MET A 129 2.91 13.40 -10.69
C MET A 129 4.00 14.31 -10.12
N TYR A 130 4.39 14.14 -8.85
CA TYR A 130 5.48 14.91 -8.23
C TYR A 130 6.81 14.72 -8.95
N LEU A 131 7.13 13.51 -9.40
CA LEU A 131 8.31 13.22 -10.21
C LEU A 131 8.27 13.95 -11.55
N LYS A 132 7.10 13.99 -12.21
CA LYS A 132 6.91 14.73 -13.47
C LYS A 132 7.03 16.24 -13.29
N GLU A 133 6.48 16.80 -12.20
CA GLU A 133 6.63 18.22 -11.87
C GLU A 133 8.10 18.57 -11.58
N TYR A 134 8.81 17.74 -10.82
CA TYR A 134 10.20 18.01 -10.45
C TYR A 134 11.16 17.95 -11.65
N PHE A 135 11.10 16.88 -12.43
CA PHE A 135 12.01 16.71 -13.57
C PHE A 135 11.56 17.50 -14.81
N GLY A 136 10.26 17.78 -14.96
CA GLY A 136 9.71 18.52 -16.09
C GLY A 136 10.17 17.94 -17.44
N PRO A 137 10.74 18.78 -18.34
CA PRO A 137 11.24 18.33 -19.65
C PRO A 137 12.38 17.30 -19.57
N ARG A 138 13.11 17.25 -18.44
CA ARG A 138 14.20 16.29 -18.21
C ARG A 138 13.72 14.90 -17.82
N SER A 139 12.40 14.70 -17.64
CA SER A 139 11.84 13.42 -17.13
C SER A 139 12.13 12.22 -18.04
N ASN A 140 12.37 12.42 -19.34
CA ASN A 140 12.75 11.35 -20.29
C ASN A 140 14.20 10.90 -20.15
N GLN A 141 15.03 11.64 -19.42
CA GLN A 141 16.43 11.30 -19.16
C GLN A 141 16.58 10.44 -17.91
N TRP A 142 15.51 10.26 -17.14
CA TRP A 142 15.51 9.59 -15.84
C TRP A 142 14.57 8.38 -15.85
N ASP A 143 15.02 7.27 -15.31
CA ASP A 143 14.11 6.19 -14.92
C ASP A 143 13.57 6.49 -13.51
N THR A 144 12.35 6.96 -13.47
CA THR A 144 11.65 7.33 -12.24
C THR A 144 10.45 6.44 -11.97
N ARG A 145 10.43 5.23 -12.56
CA ARG A 145 9.30 4.31 -12.40
C ARG A 145 9.10 3.92 -10.94
N VAL A 146 7.86 4.07 -10.48
CA VAL A 146 7.46 3.72 -9.12
C VAL A 146 7.00 2.28 -9.09
N LEU A 147 7.64 1.43 -8.28
CA LEU A 147 7.09 0.12 -7.94
C LEU A 147 5.94 0.34 -6.95
N ALA A 148 4.78 -0.21 -7.24
CA ALA A 148 3.59 -0.14 -6.40
C ALA A 148 3.09 -1.54 -6.10
N THR A 149 2.98 -1.89 -4.82
CA THR A 149 2.57 -3.24 -4.42
C THR A 149 1.45 -3.22 -3.41
N ASP A 150 0.55 -4.18 -3.53
CA ASP A 150 -0.49 -4.45 -2.55
C ASP A 150 -0.78 -5.95 -2.49
N ILE A 151 -1.38 -6.40 -1.41
CA ILE A 151 -1.83 -7.80 -1.26
C ILE A 151 -3.21 -8.01 -1.91
N SER A 152 -4.06 -6.96 -1.96
CA SER A 152 -5.40 -6.99 -2.52
C SER A 152 -5.36 -6.90 -4.04
N GLN A 153 -5.68 -7.99 -4.73
CA GLN A 153 -5.79 -8.00 -6.19
C GLN A 153 -6.94 -7.12 -6.66
N GLN A 154 -8.02 -7.01 -5.89
CA GLN A 154 -9.14 -6.12 -6.21
C GLN A 154 -8.69 -4.65 -6.17
N ALA A 155 -7.90 -4.25 -5.18
CA ALA A 155 -7.34 -2.91 -5.11
C ALA A 155 -6.40 -2.65 -6.29
N LEU A 156 -5.51 -3.59 -6.60
CA LEU A 156 -4.61 -3.49 -7.75
C LEU A 156 -5.34 -3.46 -9.10
N ALA A 157 -6.48 -4.14 -9.23
CA ALA A 157 -7.31 -4.07 -10.44
C ALA A 157 -7.86 -2.64 -10.65
N LYS A 158 -8.35 -2.00 -9.57
CA LYS A 158 -8.76 -0.57 -9.60
C LYS A 158 -7.58 0.34 -9.93
N ALA A 159 -6.44 0.13 -9.28
CA ALA A 159 -5.23 0.88 -9.54
C ALA A 159 -4.81 0.81 -11.03
N LYS A 160 -4.82 -0.38 -11.62
CA LYS A 160 -4.48 -0.59 -13.04
C LYS A 160 -5.51 0.00 -13.99
N ALA A 161 -6.80 -0.02 -13.64
CA ALA A 161 -7.85 0.64 -14.40
C ALA A 161 -7.64 2.16 -14.43
N ALA A 162 -7.08 2.72 -13.37
CA ALA A 162 -6.71 4.13 -13.22
C ALA A 162 -7.88 5.11 -13.44
N VAL A 163 -9.10 4.67 -13.08
CA VAL A 163 -10.33 5.47 -13.21
C VAL A 163 -10.83 5.84 -11.82
N TYR A 164 -10.99 7.14 -11.59
CA TYR A 164 -11.34 7.69 -10.28
C TYR A 164 -12.44 8.75 -10.41
N GLN A 165 -13.08 9.05 -9.29
CA GLN A 165 -13.84 10.30 -9.16
C GLN A 165 -12.85 11.48 -9.08
N PRO A 166 -13.26 12.72 -9.45
CA PRO A 166 -12.36 13.87 -9.38
C PRO A 166 -11.84 14.06 -7.95
N PRO A 167 -10.52 14.10 -7.77
CA PRO A 167 -9.95 14.31 -6.43
C PRO A 167 -10.28 15.72 -5.95
N ALA A 168 -10.91 15.84 -4.78
CA ALA A 168 -11.41 17.12 -4.27
C ALA A 168 -10.31 18.18 -4.08
N ASP A 169 -9.12 17.75 -3.62
CA ASP A 169 -8.00 18.64 -3.28
C ASP A 169 -6.94 18.73 -4.39
N MET A 170 -7.24 18.23 -5.59
CA MET A 170 -6.29 18.24 -6.71
C MET A 170 -6.23 19.65 -7.32
N PRO A 171 -5.03 20.24 -7.49
CA PRO A 171 -4.89 21.50 -8.23
C PRO A 171 -5.49 21.37 -9.64
N MET A 172 -6.27 22.36 -10.08
CA MET A 172 -6.92 22.35 -11.39
C MET A 172 -5.92 22.17 -12.55
N SER A 173 -4.71 22.74 -12.40
CA SER A 173 -3.62 22.56 -13.37
C SER A 173 -3.17 21.10 -13.49
N TRP A 174 -3.15 20.37 -12.37
CA TRP A 174 -2.82 18.94 -12.36
C TRP A 174 -3.97 18.09 -12.87
N LEU A 175 -5.21 18.45 -12.51
CA LEU A 175 -6.39 17.76 -13.02
C LEU A 175 -6.44 17.82 -14.56
N HIS A 176 -6.21 18.98 -15.15
CA HIS A 176 -6.18 19.14 -16.61
C HIS A 176 -4.98 18.46 -17.27
N ARG A 177 -3.83 18.38 -16.60
CA ARG A 177 -2.59 17.84 -17.18
C ARG A 177 -2.48 16.33 -17.04
N TYR A 178 -2.95 15.78 -15.91
CA TYR A 178 -2.69 14.40 -15.52
C TYR A 178 -3.92 13.50 -15.51
N PHE A 179 -5.09 14.06 -15.84
CA PHE A 179 -6.31 13.29 -15.94
C PHE A 179 -7.04 13.57 -17.26
N ILE A 180 -7.70 12.55 -17.77
CA ILE A 180 -8.57 12.61 -18.95
C ILE A 180 -9.99 12.46 -18.43
N HIS A 181 -10.79 13.49 -18.63
CA HIS A 181 -12.22 13.48 -18.30
C HIS A 181 -12.99 12.55 -19.21
N ASP A 182 -13.87 11.70 -18.68
CA ASP A 182 -14.78 10.89 -19.48
C ASP A 182 -15.97 11.75 -19.95
N PRO A 183 -16.11 12.04 -21.25
CA PRO A 183 -17.20 12.90 -21.74
C PRO A 183 -18.58 12.25 -21.62
N LYS A 184 -18.66 10.92 -21.42
CA LYS A 184 -19.91 10.16 -21.27
C LYS A 184 -20.35 10.06 -19.80
N ASP A 185 -19.40 10.11 -18.88
CA ASP A 185 -19.63 10.05 -17.44
C ASP A 185 -18.80 11.15 -16.76
N GLY A 186 -19.42 12.34 -16.64
CA GLY A 186 -18.76 13.53 -16.04
C GLY A 186 -18.24 13.35 -14.62
N THR A 187 -18.51 12.21 -14.00
CA THR A 187 -17.99 11.87 -12.66
C THR A 187 -16.70 11.08 -12.69
N LYS A 188 -16.21 10.68 -13.89
CA LYS A 188 -15.03 9.81 -14.06
C LYS A 188 -13.86 10.52 -14.72
N TYR A 189 -12.70 10.31 -14.13
CA TYR A 189 -11.43 10.79 -14.61
C TYR A 189 -10.43 9.62 -14.71
N THR A 190 -9.79 9.47 -15.84
CA THR A 190 -8.76 8.45 -16.05
C THR A 190 -7.38 9.11 -15.93
N VAL A 191 -6.47 8.52 -15.15
CA VAL A 191 -5.08 8.99 -15.07
C VAL A 191 -4.41 8.94 -16.44
N ALA A 192 -3.82 10.05 -16.85
CA ALA A 192 -3.20 10.19 -18.18
C ALA A 192 -2.04 9.18 -18.36
N PRO A 193 -1.80 8.69 -19.60
CA PRO A 193 -0.74 7.71 -19.88
C PRO A 193 0.64 8.12 -19.41
N ILE A 194 0.96 9.41 -19.44
CA ILE A 194 2.25 9.95 -19.00
C ILE A 194 2.53 9.69 -17.51
N ILE A 195 1.49 9.58 -16.69
CA ILE A 195 1.57 9.24 -15.27
C ILE A 195 1.43 7.73 -15.09
N ARG A 196 0.41 7.12 -15.72
CA ARG A 196 0.06 5.72 -15.57
C ARG A 196 1.21 4.79 -15.96
N ASN A 197 1.90 5.08 -17.06
CA ASN A 197 3.00 4.25 -17.56
C ASN A 197 4.28 4.34 -16.70
N ASN A 198 4.33 5.29 -15.77
CA ASN A 198 5.44 5.44 -14.83
C ASN A 198 5.24 4.63 -13.53
N VAL A 199 4.16 3.85 -13.42
CA VAL A 199 3.86 3.03 -12.23
C VAL A 199 3.79 1.55 -12.61
N ILE A 200 4.49 0.71 -11.83
CA ILE A 200 4.55 -0.74 -12.03
C ILE A 200 3.81 -1.41 -10.87
N PHE A 201 2.62 -1.93 -11.13
CA PHE A 201 1.81 -2.63 -10.12
C PHE A 201 2.16 -4.11 -10.05
N ARG A 202 2.39 -4.62 -8.81
CA ARG A 202 2.63 -6.03 -8.50
C ARG A 202 1.89 -6.45 -7.23
N THR A 203 1.42 -7.69 -7.19
CA THR A 203 0.98 -8.31 -5.94
C THR A 203 2.21 -8.65 -5.10
N PHE A 204 2.21 -8.25 -3.85
CA PHE A 204 3.28 -8.57 -2.90
C PHE A 204 2.74 -8.60 -1.48
N ASN A 205 3.06 -9.67 -0.75
CA ASN A 205 2.78 -9.77 0.67
C ASN A 205 3.98 -9.20 1.46
N LEU A 206 3.74 -8.18 2.27
CA LEU A 206 4.81 -7.57 3.09
C LEU A 206 5.39 -8.54 4.14
N MET A 207 4.75 -9.69 4.38
CA MET A 207 5.31 -10.75 5.22
C MET A 207 6.39 -11.56 4.50
N ASP A 208 6.42 -11.55 3.17
CA ASP A 208 7.41 -12.27 2.38
C ASP A 208 8.79 -11.60 2.43
N PRO A 209 9.87 -12.35 2.19
CA PRO A 209 11.20 -11.79 2.02
C PRO A 209 11.26 -10.81 0.85
N ILE A 210 11.82 -9.61 1.08
CA ILE A 210 11.98 -8.58 0.05
C ILE A 210 13.19 -8.94 -0.82
N ARG A 211 12.95 -9.53 -2.01
CA ARG A 211 13.98 -10.01 -2.94
C ARG A 211 13.89 -9.28 -4.29
N PHE A 212 13.82 -7.95 -4.27
CA PHE A 212 13.87 -7.17 -5.50
C PHE A 212 15.32 -7.03 -5.99
N ARG A 213 15.46 -6.87 -7.31
CA ARG A 213 16.79 -6.76 -7.96
C ARG A 213 17.57 -5.52 -7.52
N LEU A 214 16.87 -4.40 -7.33
CA LEU A 214 17.45 -3.13 -6.90
C LEU A 214 17.06 -2.85 -5.45
N LYS A 215 17.96 -2.18 -4.72
CA LYS A 215 17.63 -1.56 -3.44
C LYS A 215 16.91 -0.23 -3.67
N PHE A 216 16.10 0.17 -2.71
CA PHE A 216 15.27 1.37 -2.82
C PHE A 216 15.93 2.60 -2.23
N ASP A 217 15.79 3.73 -2.92
CA ASP A 217 16.15 5.04 -2.42
C ASP A 217 15.04 5.64 -1.55
N VAL A 218 13.80 5.29 -1.87
CA VAL A 218 12.62 5.74 -1.12
C VAL A 218 11.61 4.60 -1.02
N ILE A 219 11.09 4.38 0.19
CA ILE A 219 9.93 3.51 0.44
C ILE A 219 8.85 4.37 1.08
N PHE A 220 7.64 4.34 0.50
CA PHE A 220 6.40 4.80 1.12
C PHE A 220 5.66 3.56 1.63
N CYS A 221 5.46 3.47 2.95
CA CYS A 221 4.66 2.44 3.60
C CYS A 221 3.75 3.13 4.61
N ARG A 222 2.67 3.72 4.11
CA ARG A 222 1.81 4.63 4.85
C ARG A 222 0.44 4.00 5.12
N ASN A 223 -0.02 4.08 6.38
CA ASN A 223 -1.31 3.52 6.79
C ASN A 223 -1.44 2.00 6.59
N VAL A 224 -0.34 1.28 6.69
CA VAL A 224 -0.26 -0.18 6.53
C VAL A 224 0.12 -0.84 7.84
N MET A 225 1.16 -0.32 8.52
CA MET A 225 1.68 -0.92 9.75
C MET A 225 0.75 -0.74 10.95
N ILE A 226 -0.28 0.12 10.84
CA ILE A 226 -1.37 0.25 11.84
C ILE A 226 -2.16 -1.04 12.04
N TYR A 227 -2.07 -1.97 11.10
CA TYR A 227 -2.74 -3.27 11.16
C TYR A 227 -1.87 -4.37 11.74
N PHE A 228 -0.59 -4.11 11.98
CA PHE A 228 0.36 -5.10 12.45
C PHE A 228 0.62 -4.95 13.96
N ASP A 229 0.86 -6.07 14.63
CA ASP A 229 1.39 -6.04 15.99
C ASP A 229 2.83 -5.48 16.00
N SER A 230 3.35 -5.20 17.20
CA SER A 230 4.69 -4.60 17.36
C SER A 230 5.80 -5.49 16.79
N SER A 231 5.72 -6.80 16.98
CA SER A 231 6.74 -7.74 16.53
C SER A 231 6.79 -7.85 15.00
N THR A 232 5.63 -7.91 14.36
CA THR A 232 5.47 -7.93 12.90
C THR A 232 5.96 -6.62 12.28
N ARG A 233 5.59 -5.48 12.88
CA ARG A 233 6.04 -4.15 12.44
C ARG A 233 7.57 -4.04 12.52
N ASP A 234 8.18 -4.44 13.63
CA ASP A 234 9.64 -4.34 13.81
C ASP A 234 10.39 -5.25 12.82
N ALA A 235 9.85 -6.45 12.56
CA ALA A 235 10.39 -7.35 11.55
C ALA A 235 10.27 -6.76 10.13
N LEU A 236 9.15 -6.11 9.79
CA LEU A 236 8.97 -5.43 8.50
C LEU A 236 9.94 -4.26 8.35
N VAL A 237 10.07 -3.42 9.38
CA VAL A 237 11.00 -2.27 9.38
C VAL A 237 12.44 -2.74 9.16
N ARG A 238 12.85 -3.86 9.76
CA ARG A 238 14.17 -4.47 9.50
C ARG A 238 14.31 -4.93 8.06
N ARG A 239 13.29 -5.59 7.47
CA ARG A 239 13.31 -5.98 6.06
C ARG A 239 13.40 -4.77 5.11
N PHE A 240 12.70 -3.67 5.43
CA PHE A 240 12.86 -2.42 4.68
C PHE A 240 14.28 -1.88 4.77
N TYR A 241 14.84 -1.83 5.99
CA TYR A 241 16.22 -1.40 6.17
C TYR A 241 17.19 -2.17 5.26
N ASP A 242 17.07 -3.51 5.20
CA ASP A 242 17.96 -4.35 4.40
C ASP A 242 17.74 -4.15 2.88
N ALA A 243 16.51 -3.82 2.46
CA ALA A 243 16.13 -3.57 1.08
C ALA A 243 16.44 -2.15 0.58
N MET A 244 16.90 -1.24 1.45
CA MET A 244 17.14 0.16 1.12
C MET A 244 18.62 0.45 0.86
N ASN A 245 18.88 1.43 0.00
CA ASN A 245 20.20 2.02 -0.23
C ASN A 245 20.70 2.77 1.03
N PRO A 246 22.01 3.03 1.17
CA PRO A 246 22.51 3.93 2.21
C PRO A 246 21.85 5.30 2.09
N ASN A 247 21.52 5.93 3.24
CA ASN A 247 20.85 7.22 3.32
C ASN A 247 19.48 7.31 2.61
N ALA A 248 18.84 6.19 2.35
CA ALA A 248 17.50 6.12 1.76
C ALA A 248 16.42 6.59 2.75
N TYR A 249 15.24 6.93 2.23
CA TYR A 249 14.14 7.48 3.00
C TYR A 249 12.97 6.51 3.13
N LEU A 250 12.43 6.38 4.34
CA LEU A 250 11.21 5.65 4.65
C LEU A 250 10.13 6.64 5.11
N PHE A 251 9.03 6.69 4.38
CA PHE A 251 7.83 7.45 4.72
C PHE A 251 6.78 6.50 5.30
N ILE A 252 6.29 6.83 6.48
CA ILE A 252 5.16 6.15 7.13
C ILE A 252 4.02 7.15 7.34
N SER A 253 2.85 6.74 7.83
CA SER A 253 1.77 7.67 8.13
C SER A 253 2.02 8.46 9.42
N HIS A 254 1.42 9.64 9.54
CA HIS A 254 1.42 10.43 10.77
C HIS A 254 0.82 9.69 11.99
N SER A 255 -0.06 8.71 11.75
CA SER A 255 -0.63 7.85 12.79
C SER A 255 0.29 6.70 13.21
N GLU A 256 1.45 6.55 12.57
CA GLU A 256 2.43 5.48 12.79
C GLU A 256 3.72 6.05 13.38
N SER A 257 4.47 5.21 14.08
CA SER A 257 5.78 5.57 14.61
C SER A 257 6.69 4.34 14.64
N LEU A 258 7.97 4.54 14.31
CA LEU A 258 8.99 3.52 14.50
C LEU A 258 9.53 3.47 15.94
N GLY A 259 9.14 4.42 16.79
CA GLY A 259 9.71 4.55 18.12
C GLY A 259 11.21 4.84 18.08
N GLN A 260 11.91 4.46 19.14
CA GLN A 260 13.37 4.51 19.18
C GLN A 260 13.94 3.29 18.45
N THR A 261 14.58 3.53 17.31
CA THR A 261 15.23 2.47 16.53
C THR A 261 16.67 2.84 16.18
N PRO A 262 17.63 1.90 16.27
CA PRO A 262 18.99 2.14 15.83
C PRO A 262 19.11 2.20 14.29
N LEU A 263 18.10 1.70 13.56
CA LEU A 263 18.13 1.55 12.12
C LEU A 263 17.86 2.84 11.36
N PHE A 264 17.01 3.70 11.91
CA PHE A 264 16.53 4.91 11.25
C PHE A 264 16.64 6.14 12.16
N GLN A 265 16.75 7.30 11.54
CA GLN A 265 16.65 8.61 12.19
C GLN A 265 15.44 9.34 11.61
N MET A 266 14.56 9.85 12.46
CA MET A 266 13.47 10.72 12.02
C MET A 266 14.07 12.08 11.61
N VAL A 267 13.74 12.51 10.38
CA VAL A 267 14.24 13.76 9.77
C VAL A 267 13.13 14.78 9.52
N ALA A 268 11.89 14.32 9.48
CA ALA A 268 10.67 15.11 9.46
C ALA A 268 9.53 14.29 10.08
N PRO A 269 8.36 14.85 10.40
CA PRO A 269 7.22 14.08 10.91
C PRO A 269 6.92 12.88 10.03
N ALA A 270 6.96 11.67 10.62
CA ALA A 270 6.75 10.38 9.94
C ALA A 270 7.68 10.09 8.75
N VAL A 271 8.79 10.83 8.60
CA VAL A 271 9.82 10.61 7.58
C VAL A 271 11.12 10.22 8.26
N TYR A 272 11.67 9.10 7.85
CA TYR A 272 12.85 8.50 8.44
C TYR A 272 13.94 8.30 7.39
N ARG A 273 15.19 8.60 7.78
CA ARG A 273 16.39 8.35 6.98
C ARG A 273 17.11 7.12 7.51
N LYS A 274 17.51 6.22 6.61
CA LYS A 274 18.31 5.04 6.94
C LYS A 274 19.65 5.48 7.52
N LYS A 275 19.99 5.01 8.73
CA LYS A 275 21.31 5.18 9.34
C LYS A 275 22.32 4.24 8.68
N SER A 276 23.56 4.68 8.54
CA SER A 276 24.66 3.78 8.24
C SER A 276 24.81 2.76 9.36
N PRO A 277 25.16 1.51 9.08
CA PRO A 277 25.48 0.57 10.14
C PRO A 277 26.60 1.16 11.01
N PRO A 278 26.58 0.96 12.34
CA PRO A 278 27.68 1.38 13.18
C PRO A 278 28.97 0.79 12.62
N THR A 279 29.96 1.62 12.38
CA THR A 279 31.31 1.16 12.05
C THR A 279 31.75 0.23 13.17
N ARG A 280 31.98 -1.04 12.86
CA ARG A 280 32.63 -1.94 13.81
C ARG A 280 34.01 -1.36 14.07
N SER A 281 34.15 -0.70 15.23
CA SER A 281 35.46 -0.35 15.78
C SER A 281 36.21 -1.60 16.21
#